data_e243c304a9c9c2dcd1583950542cd23f
#
_entry.id   e243c304a9c9c2dcd1583950542cd23f
#
_cell.length_a   1.000
_cell.length_b   1.000
_cell.length_c   1.000
_cell.angle_alpha   90.00
_cell.angle_beta   90.00
_cell.angle_gamma   90.00
#
_symmetry.space_group_name_H-M   'P 1'
#
loop_
_entity.id
_entity.type
_entity.pdbx_description
1 polymer ?
#
loop_
_entity_poly.entity_id
_entity_poly.type
_entity_poly.pdbx_seq_one_letter_code
_entity_poly.pdbx_strand_id
1 'polypeptide(L)'
;MHITHHERVEGHPHRWHVFLHGHDEPVHVELPPEHRDQLDMTDEEIHEALPNAVARHATANRDDQLSSYGTWDQPLRIDHIHLLV
;
A
#
# COMPACT_ATOMS: atom_id res chain seq x y z
N MET A 1 8.27 10.95 -0.23
CA MET A 1 7.49 10.17 0.74
C MET A 1 8.43 9.39 1.63
N HIS A 2 8.26 9.48 2.93
CA HIS A 2 9.05 8.72 3.88
C HIS A 2 8.14 7.86 4.74
N ILE A 3 8.22 6.55 4.55
CA ILE A 3 7.42 5.58 5.30
C ILE A 3 8.19 5.20 6.56
N THR A 4 7.58 5.42 7.72
CA THR A 4 8.20 5.11 9.00
C THR A 4 7.86 3.69 9.46
N HIS A 5 6.68 3.20 9.08
CA HIS A 5 6.17 1.93 9.56
C HIS A 5 4.99 1.50 8.69
N HIS A 6 4.75 0.20 8.60
CA HIS A 6 3.56 -0.33 7.96
C HIS A 6 3.13 -1.62 8.66
N GLU A 7 1.82 -1.90 8.63
CA GLU A 7 1.27 -3.09 9.25
C GLU A 7 0.05 -3.57 8.47
N ARG A 8 -0.21 -4.88 8.51
CA ARG A 8 -1.41 -5.44 7.91
C ARG A 8 -2.60 -5.18 8.83
N VAL A 9 -3.74 -4.83 8.24
CA VAL A 9 -4.96 -4.60 9.00
C VAL A 9 -5.54 -5.93 9.46
N GLU A 10 -5.80 -6.07 10.76
CA GLU A 10 -6.36 -7.29 11.32
C GLU A 10 -7.75 -7.56 10.74
N GLY A 11 -8.00 -8.79 10.32
CA GLY A 11 -9.27 -9.17 9.71
C GLY A 11 -9.42 -8.80 8.25
N HIS A 12 -8.44 -8.11 7.66
CA HIS A 12 -8.46 -7.67 6.28
C HIS A 12 -7.13 -8.02 5.59
N PRO A 13 -6.98 -9.25 5.10
CA PRO A 13 -5.69 -9.73 4.59
C PRO A 13 -5.16 -9.00 3.36
N HIS A 14 -6.00 -8.21 2.70
CA HIS A 14 -5.62 -7.45 1.52
C HIS A 14 -5.42 -5.97 1.81
N ARG A 15 -5.39 -5.56 3.07
CA ARG A 15 -5.26 -4.17 3.46
C ARG A 15 -4.12 -3.94 4.43
N TRP A 16 -3.50 -2.76 4.30
CA TRP A 16 -2.40 -2.31 5.17
C TRP A 16 -2.62 -0.89 5.60
N HIS A 17 -2.07 -0.56 6.78
CA HIS A 17 -1.88 0.80 7.23
C HIS A 17 -0.42 1.17 6.99
N VAL A 18 -0.17 2.25 6.26
CA VAL A 18 1.18 2.75 6.00
C VAL A 18 1.32 4.10 6.67
N PHE A 19 2.25 4.19 7.62
CA PHE A 19 2.48 5.40 8.40
C PHE A 19 3.58 6.23 7.76
N LEU A 20 3.29 7.50 7.52
CA LEU A 20 4.20 8.43 6.87
C LEU A 20 4.74 9.43 7.88
N HIS A 21 6.02 9.79 7.73
CA HIS A 21 6.64 10.82 8.56
C HIS A 21 5.90 12.15 8.39
N GLY A 22 5.54 12.76 9.52
CA GLY A 22 4.84 14.04 9.52
C GLY A 22 3.33 13.97 9.34
N HIS A 23 2.76 12.76 9.25
CA HIS A 23 1.32 12.55 9.15
C HIS A 23 0.78 11.83 10.37
N ASP A 24 -0.31 12.35 10.95
CA ASP A 24 -0.91 11.79 12.15
C ASP A 24 -1.70 10.52 11.88
N GLU A 25 -2.28 10.40 10.69
CA GLU A 25 -3.10 9.26 10.32
C GLU A 25 -2.40 8.39 9.29
N PRO A 26 -2.60 7.06 9.35
CA PRO A 26 -2.02 6.17 8.34
C PRO A 26 -2.74 6.30 7.00
N VAL A 27 -2.03 5.98 5.95
CA VAL A 27 -2.61 5.80 4.62
C VAL A 27 -3.12 4.36 4.53
N HIS A 28 -4.37 4.19 4.15
CA HIS A 28 -4.95 2.87 3.93
C HIS A 28 -4.59 2.40 2.53
N VAL A 29 -4.03 1.21 2.44
CA VAL A 29 -3.57 0.63 1.17
C VAL A 29 -4.28 -0.70 0.95
N GLU A 30 -4.73 -0.94 -0.27
CA GLU A 30 -5.38 -2.20 -0.65
C GLU A 30 -4.66 -2.83 -1.84
N LEU A 31 -4.44 -4.13 -1.74
CA LEU A 31 -4.04 -4.97 -2.87
C LEU A 31 -5.27 -5.81 -3.24
N PRO A 32 -5.98 -5.48 -4.34
CA PRO A 32 -7.18 -6.24 -4.72
C PRO A 32 -6.89 -7.72 -4.92
N PRO A 33 -7.85 -8.61 -4.59
CA PRO A 33 -7.64 -10.06 -4.70
C PRO A 33 -7.21 -10.52 -6.09
N GLU A 34 -7.73 -9.91 -7.15
CA GLU A 34 -7.37 -10.27 -8.52
C GLU A 34 -5.90 -9.98 -8.81
N HIS A 35 -5.33 -8.95 -8.22
CA HIS A 35 -3.90 -8.66 -8.35
C HIS A 35 -3.07 -9.58 -7.46
N ARG A 36 -3.58 -9.91 -6.28
CA ARG A 36 -2.91 -10.85 -5.37
C ARG A 36 -2.75 -12.23 -6.03
N ASP A 37 -3.78 -12.67 -6.74
CA ASP A 37 -3.77 -13.99 -7.38
C ASP A 37 -2.75 -14.10 -8.52
N GLN A 38 -2.31 -12.97 -9.06
CA GLN A 38 -1.31 -12.94 -10.11
C GLN A 38 0.13 -12.93 -9.58
N LEU A 39 0.29 -12.86 -8.26
CA LEU A 39 1.61 -12.83 -7.62
C LEU A 39 2.01 -14.23 -7.17
N ASP A 40 3.23 -14.61 -7.54
CA ASP A 40 3.86 -15.82 -7.02
C ASP A 40 4.76 -15.43 -5.84
N MET A 41 4.11 -14.87 -4.80
CA MET A 41 4.79 -14.38 -3.60
C MET A 41 4.03 -14.85 -2.37
N THR A 42 4.76 -15.12 -1.30
CA THR A 42 4.15 -15.41 0.00
C THR A 42 3.61 -14.12 0.61
N ASP A 43 2.75 -14.25 1.60
CA ASP A 43 2.21 -13.08 2.31
C ASP A 43 3.31 -12.25 2.96
N GLU A 44 4.36 -12.89 3.49
CA GLU A 44 5.50 -12.18 4.06
C GLU A 44 6.28 -11.39 3.02
N GLU A 45 6.47 -11.96 1.84
CA GLU A 45 7.16 -11.28 0.75
C GLU A 45 6.38 -10.06 0.28
N ILE A 46 5.07 -10.18 0.18
CA ILE A 46 4.19 -9.06 -0.17
C ILE A 46 4.26 -7.97 0.89
N HIS A 47 4.20 -8.36 2.16
CA HIS A 47 4.29 -7.41 3.27
C HIS A 47 5.60 -6.63 3.24
N GLU A 48 6.72 -7.29 2.98
CA GLU A 48 8.03 -6.65 2.90
C GLU A 48 8.18 -5.75 1.68
N ALA A 49 7.57 -6.13 0.56
CA ALA A 49 7.64 -5.35 -0.68
C ALA A 49 6.69 -4.16 -0.69
N LEU A 50 5.70 -4.13 0.21
CA LEU A 50 4.64 -3.13 0.19
C LEU A 50 5.13 -1.69 0.26
N PRO A 51 6.08 -1.31 1.12
CA PRO A 51 6.55 0.08 1.18
C PRO A 51 7.11 0.57 -0.15
N ASN A 52 7.85 -0.29 -0.87
CA ASN A 52 8.38 0.07 -2.18
C ASN A 52 7.28 0.22 -3.22
N ALA A 53 6.26 -0.64 -3.17
CA ALA A 53 5.13 -0.56 -4.08
C ALA A 53 4.35 0.74 -3.87
N VAL A 54 4.13 1.13 -2.62
CA VAL A 54 3.44 2.38 -2.27
C VAL A 54 4.26 3.58 -2.75
N ALA A 55 5.57 3.57 -2.55
CA ALA A 55 6.44 4.65 -2.99
C ALA A 55 6.41 4.81 -4.51
N ARG A 56 6.42 3.71 -5.26
CA ARG A 56 6.33 3.75 -6.71
C ARG A 56 4.99 4.28 -7.19
N HIS A 57 3.92 3.85 -6.54
CA HIS A 57 2.57 4.34 -6.86
C HIS A 57 2.47 5.85 -6.62
N ALA A 58 3.00 6.33 -5.50
CA ALA A 58 2.99 7.75 -5.16
C ALA A 58 3.80 8.58 -6.16
N THR A 59 4.95 8.07 -6.57
CA THR A 59 5.80 8.74 -7.56
C THR A 59 5.08 8.86 -8.91
N ALA A 60 4.35 7.82 -9.31
CA ALA A 60 3.62 7.81 -10.57
C ALA A 60 2.39 8.73 -10.56
N ASN A 61 1.77 8.92 -9.39
CA ASN A 61 0.48 9.60 -9.27
C ASN A 61 0.54 10.94 -8.51
N ARG A 62 1.71 11.43 -8.19
CA ARG A 62 1.99 12.66 -7.44
C ARG A 62 1.56 12.58 -5.96
N ASP A 63 2.32 13.22 -5.10
CA ASP A 63 2.13 13.17 -3.65
C ASP A 63 0.83 13.83 -3.19
N ASP A 64 0.37 14.85 -3.88
CA ASP A 64 -0.85 15.57 -3.51
C ASP A 64 -2.10 14.67 -3.60
N GLN A 65 -2.04 13.62 -4.40
CA GLN A 65 -3.15 12.66 -4.50
C GLN A 65 -3.24 11.75 -3.27
N LEU A 66 -2.16 11.58 -2.52
CA LEU A 66 -2.18 10.77 -1.32
C LEU A 66 -3.05 11.37 -0.22
N SER A 67 -3.21 12.68 -0.20
CA SER A 67 -4.09 13.34 0.77
C SER A 67 -5.58 13.13 0.45
N SER A 68 -5.90 12.87 -0.82
CA SER A 68 -7.27 12.63 -1.28
C SER A 68 -7.64 11.14 -1.27
N TYR A 69 -6.64 10.26 -1.37
CA TYR A 69 -6.82 8.81 -1.36
C TYR A 69 -6.11 8.22 -0.14
N GLY A 70 -6.41 6.97 0.16
CA GLY A 70 -5.78 6.30 1.30
C GLY A 70 -6.60 6.41 2.57
N THR A 71 -7.92 6.63 2.44
CA THR A 71 -8.87 6.49 3.55
C THR A 71 -9.42 5.06 3.56
N TRP A 72 -10.14 4.72 4.62
CA TRP A 72 -10.78 3.41 4.71
C TRP A 72 -11.74 3.15 3.55
N ASP A 73 -12.53 4.16 3.18
CA ASP A 73 -13.52 4.05 2.12
C ASP A 73 -12.90 4.16 0.71
N GLN A 74 -11.80 4.88 0.61
CA GLN A 74 -11.09 5.06 -0.67
C GLN A 74 -9.61 4.75 -0.47
N PRO A 75 -9.26 3.46 -0.27
CA PRO A 75 -7.88 3.10 -0.05
C PRO A 75 -7.03 3.28 -1.32
N LEU A 76 -5.75 3.50 -1.09
CA LEU A 76 -4.79 3.52 -2.18
C LEU A 76 -4.68 2.10 -2.74
N ARG A 77 -5.06 1.90 -4.00
CA ARG A 77 -5.01 0.59 -4.63
C ARG A 77 -3.71 0.41 -5.37
N ILE A 78 -2.97 -0.60 -4.97
CA ILE A 78 -1.76 -1.01 -5.68
C ILE A 78 -2.06 -2.25 -6.50
N ASP A 79 -1.36 -2.42 -7.60
CA ASP A 79 -1.52 -3.60 -8.43
C ASP A 79 -0.29 -4.50 -8.32
N HIS A 80 -0.37 -5.68 -8.93
CA HIS A 80 0.70 -6.67 -8.87
C HIS A 80 1.99 -6.18 -9.56
N ILE A 81 1.88 -5.29 -10.54
CA ILE A 81 3.04 -4.77 -11.26
C ILE A 81 3.93 -3.95 -10.33
N HIS A 82 3.33 -3.18 -9.43
CA HIS A 82 4.09 -2.39 -8.47
C HIS A 82 4.88 -3.26 -7.49
N LEU A 83 4.43 -4.48 -7.24
CA LEU A 83 5.10 -5.41 -6.34
C LEU A 83 6.19 -6.23 -7.03
N LEU A 84 6.12 -6.39 -8.35
CA LEU A 84 7.06 -7.22 -9.09
C LEU A 84 8.37 -6.50 -9.50
N VAL A 85 8.42 -5.22 -9.34
CA VAL A 85 9.59 -4.44 -9.81
C VAL A 85 10.63 -4.24 -8.74
#